data_f08dff9d37ab0f4460123e387db8b085
#
_entry.id   f08dff9d37ab0f4460123e387db8b085
#
_cell.length_a   1.000
_cell.length_b   1.000
_cell.length_c   1.000
_cell.angle_alpha   90.00
_cell.angle_beta   90.00
_cell.angle_gamma   90.00
#
_symmetry.space_group_name_H-M   'P 1'
#
loop_
_entity.id
_entity.type
_entity.pdbx_description
1 polymer ?
#
loop_
_entity_poly.entity_id
_entity_poly.type
_entity_poly.pdbx_seq_one_letter_code
_entity_poly.pdbx_strand_id
1 'polypeptide(L)'
;MHIVIMGCGRVGATLATKLQAIGHSVAIIDRNDKAFRMLPDDFTGLKVHGIGFDRRSLERARCDEAVAFAAVAGGDNSNIIAARAARQLYGIRNVVARIYDPKRAEVYERLGIATVPTARWTTNQMLTRLIPGQSAREFQDISGNVSILACDFHSSWVGTTLADLEELTASRVAFVTRYGEGTLPARDYRIQEED
;
A
#
# COMPACT_ATOMS: atom_id res chain seq x y z
N MET A 1 -11.36 16.22 6.63
CA MET A 1 -12.12 14.97 6.86
C MET A 1 -11.60 14.33 8.13
N HIS A 2 -12.44 13.58 8.88
CA HIS A 2 -12.00 12.80 10.03
C HIS A 2 -11.67 11.35 9.61
N ILE A 3 -10.49 10.85 10.01
CA ILE A 3 -9.99 9.52 9.64
C ILE A 3 -9.52 8.81 10.91
N VAL A 4 -9.96 7.57 11.08
CA VAL A 4 -9.59 6.75 12.25
C VAL A 4 -8.60 5.66 11.83
N ILE A 5 -7.53 5.49 12.61
CA ILE A 5 -6.49 4.49 12.40
C ILE A 5 -6.42 3.57 13.60
N MET A 6 -6.48 2.26 13.39
CA MET A 6 -6.22 1.25 14.41
C MET A 6 -4.81 0.68 14.25
N GLY A 7 -3.99 0.84 15.29
CA GLY A 7 -2.60 0.42 15.36
C GLY A 7 -1.62 1.57 15.18
N CYS A 8 -0.89 1.92 16.23
CA CYS A 8 0.13 2.98 16.27
C CYS A 8 1.55 2.42 16.14
N GLY A 9 1.72 1.40 15.31
CA GLY A 9 3.03 0.91 14.89
C GLY A 9 3.64 1.79 13.78
N ARG A 10 4.75 1.34 13.17
CA ARG A 10 5.44 2.08 12.08
C ARG A 10 4.48 2.55 10.97
N VAL A 11 3.65 1.66 10.47
CA VAL A 11 2.70 1.99 9.40
C VAL A 11 1.65 2.99 9.87
N GLY A 12 1.02 2.75 11.02
CA GLY A 12 -0.05 3.60 11.52
C GLY A 12 0.44 5.00 11.91
N ALA A 13 1.57 5.10 12.59
CA ALA A 13 2.16 6.40 12.94
C ALA A 13 2.54 7.21 11.69
N THR A 14 3.19 6.58 10.69
CA THR A 14 3.52 7.24 9.43
C THR A 14 2.27 7.70 8.68
N LEU A 15 1.23 6.85 8.63
CA LEU A 15 -0.03 7.20 7.98
C LEU A 15 -0.71 8.37 8.70
N ALA A 16 -0.76 8.34 10.04
CA ALA A 16 -1.35 9.41 10.85
C ALA A 16 -0.65 10.76 10.61
N THR A 17 0.68 10.77 10.61
CA THR A 17 1.48 11.96 10.35
C THR A 17 1.25 12.53 8.96
N LYS A 18 1.24 11.68 7.93
CA LYS A 18 0.99 12.10 6.55
C LYS A 18 -0.42 12.67 6.37
N LEU A 19 -1.43 12.03 6.95
CA LEU A 19 -2.81 12.52 6.88
C LEU A 19 -2.99 13.87 7.59
N GLN A 20 -2.36 14.04 8.75
CA GLN A 20 -2.35 15.34 9.44
C GLN A 20 -1.67 16.42 8.60
N ALA A 21 -0.51 16.11 7.97
CA ALA A 21 0.25 17.06 7.15
C ALA A 21 -0.54 17.58 5.95
N ILE A 22 -1.47 16.77 5.40
CA ILE A 22 -2.39 17.20 4.32
C ILE A 22 -3.73 17.75 4.84
N GLY A 23 -3.80 18.09 6.13
CA GLY A 23 -4.93 18.83 6.72
C GLY A 23 -6.12 17.97 7.15
N HIS A 24 -5.94 16.66 7.37
CA HIS A 24 -7.01 15.81 7.89
C HIS A 24 -7.00 15.73 9.43
N SER A 25 -8.19 15.65 10.02
CA SER A 25 -8.35 15.27 11.42
C SER A 25 -8.12 13.76 11.57
N VAL A 26 -7.26 13.37 12.49
CA VAL A 26 -6.87 11.97 12.68
C VAL A 26 -7.11 11.52 14.11
N ALA A 27 -7.73 10.36 14.30
CA ALA A 27 -7.70 9.63 15.55
C ALA A 27 -6.92 8.33 15.36
N ILE A 28 -6.04 8.01 16.31
CA ILE A 28 -5.28 6.76 16.29
C ILE A 28 -5.50 5.96 17.56
N ILE A 29 -5.86 4.68 17.41
CA ILE A 29 -6.18 3.77 18.51
C ILE A 29 -5.06 2.74 18.63
N ASP A 30 -4.53 2.54 19.83
CA ASP A 30 -3.64 1.42 20.12
C ASP A 30 -3.88 0.88 21.53
N ARG A 31 -3.75 -0.44 21.71
CA ARG A 31 -3.86 -1.10 23.01
C ARG A 31 -2.63 -0.89 23.91
N ASN A 32 -1.53 -0.49 23.32
CA ASN A 32 -0.27 -0.21 23.99
C ASN A 32 -0.02 1.31 24.01
N ASP A 33 -0.17 1.92 25.16
CA ASP A 33 0.05 3.35 25.32
C ASP A 33 1.47 3.80 24.88
N LYS A 34 2.47 2.93 25.06
CA LYS A 34 3.85 3.21 24.62
C LYS A 34 4.00 3.32 23.10
N ALA A 35 3.04 2.77 22.32
CA ALA A 35 3.08 2.87 20.87
C ALA A 35 2.94 4.30 20.37
N PHE A 36 2.27 5.16 21.12
CA PHE A 36 2.11 6.57 20.75
C PHE A 36 3.42 7.37 20.73
N ARG A 37 4.51 6.84 21.28
CA ARG A 37 5.86 7.42 21.11
C ARG A 37 6.38 7.38 19.68
N MET A 38 5.73 6.61 18.81
CA MET A 38 6.04 6.59 17.37
C MET A 38 5.52 7.81 16.62
N LEU A 39 4.61 8.56 17.22
CA LEU A 39 4.09 9.81 16.65
C LEU A 39 5.07 10.95 16.94
N PRO A 40 5.23 11.90 16.02
CA PRO A 40 6.05 13.08 16.26
C PRO A 40 5.42 13.99 17.32
N ASP A 41 6.23 14.85 17.92
CA ASP A 41 5.79 15.74 19.01
C ASP A 41 4.72 16.74 18.59
N ASP A 42 4.71 17.12 17.31
CA ASP A 42 3.73 18.01 16.68
C ASP A 42 2.44 17.31 16.24
N PHE A 43 2.28 16.03 16.54
CA PHE A 43 1.03 15.34 16.24
C PHE A 43 -0.11 15.83 17.14
N THR A 44 -1.08 16.50 16.52
CA THR A 44 -2.25 17.11 17.20
C THR A 44 -3.50 16.22 17.17
N GLY A 45 -3.44 15.09 16.48
CA GLY A 45 -4.56 14.15 16.38
C GLY A 45 -4.90 13.47 17.72
N LEU A 46 -6.06 12.84 17.77
CA LEU A 46 -6.57 12.18 18.96
C LEU A 46 -5.87 10.83 19.19
N LYS A 47 -5.24 10.66 20.34
CA LYS A 47 -4.60 9.40 20.78
C LYS A 47 -5.58 8.65 21.68
N VAL A 48 -6.00 7.46 21.26
CA VAL A 48 -6.98 6.64 22.00
C VAL A 48 -6.32 5.35 22.48
N HIS A 49 -6.03 5.27 23.77
CA HIS A 49 -5.57 4.04 24.39
C HIS A 49 -6.75 3.07 24.55
N GLY A 50 -6.70 1.89 23.87
CA GLY A 50 -7.76 0.90 23.91
C GLY A 50 -7.66 -0.14 22.81
N ILE A 51 -8.60 -1.08 22.82
CA ILE A 51 -8.72 -2.13 21.82
C ILE A 51 -9.47 -1.56 20.62
N GLY A 52 -8.86 -1.60 19.42
CA GLY A 52 -9.35 -0.90 18.23
C GLY A 52 -10.63 -1.44 17.57
N PHE A 53 -11.21 -2.50 18.11
CA PHE A 53 -12.52 -3.01 17.73
C PHE A 53 -13.52 -3.00 18.91
N ASP A 54 -13.11 -2.48 20.08
CA ASP A 54 -14.01 -2.25 21.20
C ASP A 54 -14.83 -0.98 20.96
N ARG A 55 -16.13 -1.08 21.25
CA ARG A 55 -17.08 0.00 21.01
C ARG A 55 -16.68 1.31 21.67
N ARG A 56 -16.25 1.26 22.94
CA ARG A 56 -15.83 2.45 23.69
C ARG A 56 -14.61 3.12 23.05
N SER A 57 -13.66 2.33 22.53
CA SER A 57 -12.48 2.85 21.85
C SER A 57 -12.86 3.51 20.52
N LEU A 58 -13.79 2.92 19.77
CA LEU A 58 -14.29 3.47 18.52
C LEU A 58 -15.09 4.75 18.73
N GLU A 59 -15.93 4.81 19.77
CA GLU A 59 -16.66 6.02 20.18
C GLU A 59 -15.70 7.14 20.58
N ARG A 60 -14.69 6.84 21.41
CA ARG A 60 -13.67 7.81 21.79
C ARG A 60 -12.84 8.31 20.61
N ALA A 61 -12.67 7.50 19.59
CA ALA A 61 -12.01 7.88 18.33
C ALA A 61 -12.94 8.63 17.38
N ARG A 62 -14.19 8.86 17.75
CA ARG A 62 -15.21 9.57 16.94
C ARG A 62 -15.47 8.88 15.61
N CYS A 63 -15.61 7.54 15.64
CA CYS A 63 -15.90 6.76 14.42
C CYS A 63 -17.23 7.13 13.77
N ASP A 64 -18.17 7.68 14.51
CA ASP A 64 -19.45 8.22 14.02
C ASP A 64 -19.28 9.42 13.07
N GLU A 65 -18.17 10.16 13.19
CA GLU A 65 -17.84 11.28 12.31
C GLU A 65 -16.82 10.91 11.22
N ALA A 66 -16.30 9.69 11.27
CA ALA A 66 -15.22 9.28 10.39
C ALA A 66 -15.70 8.96 8.96
N VAL A 67 -14.98 9.47 7.98
CA VAL A 67 -15.21 9.16 6.56
C VAL A 67 -14.35 8.00 6.06
N ALA A 68 -13.29 7.65 6.81
CA ALA A 68 -12.40 6.54 6.48
C ALA A 68 -11.84 5.87 7.75
N PHE A 69 -11.52 4.58 7.63
CA PHE A 69 -10.94 3.76 8.69
C PHE A 69 -9.82 2.89 8.16
N ALA A 70 -8.66 2.92 8.83
CA ALA A 70 -7.51 2.08 8.48
C ALA A 70 -7.15 1.14 9.63
N ALA A 71 -7.25 -0.17 9.42
CA ALA A 71 -6.84 -1.18 10.38
C ALA A 71 -5.43 -1.69 10.03
N VAL A 72 -4.40 -1.25 10.77
CA VAL A 72 -2.99 -1.53 10.45
C VAL A 72 -2.20 -2.11 11.63
N ALA A 73 -2.89 -2.68 12.61
CA ALA A 73 -2.27 -3.38 13.74
C ALA A 73 -1.50 -4.64 13.31
N GLY A 74 -0.76 -5.26 14.23
CA GLY A 74 0.11 -6.41 13.95
C GLY A 74 -0.60 -7.73 13.62
N GLY A 75 -1.91 -7.84 13.82
CA GLY A 75 -2.65 -9.10 13.66
C GLY A 75 -3.80 -9.01 12.66
N ASP A 76 -3.86 -9.92 11.70
CA ASP A 76 -4.89 -9.97 10.67
C ASP A 76 -6.29 -10.04 11.25
N ASN A 77 -6.52 -10.92 12.25
CA ASN A 77 -7.83 -11.07 12.87
C ASN A 77 -8.32 -9.76 13.51
N SER A 78 -7.45 -9.05 14.22
CA SER A 78 -7.79 -7.76 14.85
C SER A 78 -8.12 -6.71 13.79
N ASN A 79 -7.35 -6.66 12.71
CA ASN A 79 -7.56 -5.73 11.60
C ASN A 79 -8.93 -5.97 10.93
N ILE A 80 -9.26 -7.22 10.68
CA ILE A 80 -10.54 -7.59 10.07
C ILE A 80 -11.74 -7.26 10.98
N ILE A 81 -11.65 -7.62 12.25
CA ILE A 81 -12.74 -7.36 13.20
C ILE A 81 -12.99 -5.85 13.28
N ALA A 82 -11.93 -5.05 13.40
CA ALA A 82 -12.04 -3.60 13.45
C ALA A 82 -12.59 -3.00 12.15
N ALA A 83 -12.10 -3.46 11.00
CA ALA A 83 -12.59 -3.02 9.69
C ALA A 83 -14.07 -3.33 9.49
N ARG A 84 -14.52 -4.53 9.90
CA ARG A 84 -15.94 -4.89 9.88
C ARG A 84 -16.76 -4.05 10.84
N ALA A 85 -16.28 -3.83 12.06
CA ALA A 85 -16.97 -2.99 13.04
C ALA A 85 -17.13 -1.55 12.52
N ALA A 86 -16.08 -0.96 11.97
CA ALA A 86 -16.13 0.37 11.37
C ALA A 86 -17.16 0.45 10.23
N ARG A 87 -17.20 -0.55 9.36
CA ARG A 87 -18.14 -0.58 8.23
C ARG A 87 -19.59 -0.86 8.65
N GLN A 88 -19.81 -1.85 9.51
CA GLN A 88 -21.16 -2.32 9.84
C GLN A 88 -21.85 -1.50 10.92
N LEU A 89 -21.10 -1.04 11.95
CA LEU A 89 -21.67 -0.31 13.08
C LEU A 89 -21.70 1.20 12.85
N TYR A 90 -20.72 1.74 12.11
CA TYR A 90 -20.57 3.18 11.88
C TYR A 90 -20.82 3.58 10.42
N GLY A 91 -21.09 2.65 9.52
CA GLY A 91 -21.41 2.94 8.12
C GLY A 91 -20.25 3.53 7.31
N ILE A 92 -19.00 3.40 7.78
CA ILE A 92 -17.83 3.94 7.11
C ILE A 92 -17.59 3.16 5.81
N ARG A 93 -17.64 3.84 4.66
CA ARG A 93 -17.48 3.20 3.34
C ARG A 93 -16.03 2.95 2.99
N ASN A 94 -15.15 3.90 3.30
CA ASN A 94 -13.73 3.82 2.97
C ASN A 94 -12.98 3.12 4.10
N VAL A 95 -12.96 1.80 4.06
CA VAL A 95 -12.29 0.97 5.06
C VAL A 95 -11.20 0.16 4.40
N VAL A 96 -9.99 0.23 4.95
CA VAL A 96 -8.84 -0.56 4.51
C VAL A 96 -8.25 -1.35 5.67
N ALA A 97 -7.86 -2.59 5.41
CA ALA A 97 -7.22 -3.46 6.39
C ALA A 97 -5.88 -4.00 5.87
N ARG A 98 -4.84 -3.91 6.69
CA ARG A 98 -3.58 -4.59 6.42
C ARG A 98 -3.71 -6.06 6.76
N ILE A 99 -3.42 -6.94 5.80
CA ILE A 99 -3.49 -8.40 5.94
C ILE A 99 -2.15 -8.98 5.50
N TYR A 100 -1.55 -9.81 6.36
CA TYR A 100 -0.30 -10.49 6.04
C TYR A 100 -0.51 -11.75 5.20
N ASP A 101 -1.56 -12.52 5.51
CA ASP A 101 -1.88 -13.76 4.80
C ASP A 101 -2.62 -13.44 3.48
N PRO A 102 -2.01 -13.73 2.32
CA PRO A 102 -2.62 -13.45 1.02
C PRO A 102 -3.95 -14.16 0.79
N LYS A 103 -4.11 -15.41 1.27
CA LYS A 103 -5.36 -16.18 1.13
C LYS A 103 -6.50 -15.52 1.90
N ARG A 104 -6.20 -14.97 3.07
CA ARG A 104 -7.18 -14.21 3.85
C ARG A 104 -7.54 -12.90 3.17
N ALA A 105 -6.55 -12.19 2.59
CA ALA A 105 -6.81 -10.95 1.87
C ALA A 105 -7.87 -11.14 0.77
N GLU A 106 -7.73 -12.18 -0.08
CA GLU A 106 -8.69 -12.50 -1.13
C GLU A 106 -10.12 -12.72 -0.62
N VAL A 107 -10.26 -13.43 0.52
CA VAL A 107 -11.58 -13.67 1.13
C VAL A 107 -12.23 -12.36 1.58
N TYR A 108 -11.46 -11.47 2.19
CA TYR A 108 -12.00 -10.22 2.73
C TYR A 108 -12.28 -9.17 1.66
N GLU A 109 -11.53 -9.18 0.57
CA GLU A 109 -11.84 -8.36 -0.61
C GLU A 109 -13.19 -8.74 -1.22
N ARG A 110 -13.48 -10.03 -1.34
CA ARG A 110 -14.81 -10.51 -1.76
C ARG A 110 -15.94 -10.09 -0.82
N LEU A 111 -15.64 -9.85 0.45
CA LEU A 111 -16.58 -9.29 1.42
C LEU A 111 -16.63 -7.75 1.40
N GLY A 112 -15.93 -7.13 0.45
CA GLY A 112 -15.96 -5.69 0.22
C GLY A 112 -15.08 -4.87 1.18
N ILE A 113 -14.11 -5.48 1.86
CA ILE A 113 -13.10 -4.79 2.66
C ILE A 113 -11.84 -4.70 1.81
N ALA A 114 -11.42 -3.48 1.45
CA ALA A 114 -10.15 -3.29 0.75
C ALA A 114 -8.99 -3.77 1.62
N THR A 115 -8.11 -4.60 1.06
CA THR A 115 -6.96 -5.13 1.79
C THR A 115 -5.63 -4.68 1.20
N VAL A 116 -4.61 -4.58 2.06
CA VAL A 116 -3.23 -4.32 1.65
C VAL A 116 -2.36 -5.51 2.05
N PRO A 117 -2.09 -6.46 1.11
CA PRO A 117 -1.29 -7.66 1.38
C PRO A 117 0.21 -7.32 1.38
N THR A 118 0.74 -6.94 2.54
CA THR A 118 2.13 -6.45 2.66
C THR A 118 3.19 -7.54 2.43
N ALA A 119 2.93 -8.79 2.81
CA ALA A 119 3.89 -9.87 2.68
C ALA A 119 4.21 -10.19 1.21
N ARG A 120 3.20 -10.28 0.35
CA ARG A 120 3.37 -10.60 -1.08
C ARG A 120 4.25 -9.57 -1.80
N TRP A 121 3.97 -8.30 -1.59
CA TRP A 121 4.75 -7.22 -2.20
C TRP A 121 6.20 -7.24 -1.72
N THR A 122 6.42 -7.35 -0.41
CA THR A 122 7.78 -7.39 0.17
C THR A 122 8.57 -8.60 -0.33
N THR A 123 7.93 -9.79 -0.38
CA THR A 123 8.58 -11.01 -0.88
C THR A 123 8.99 -10.87 -2.34
N ASN A 124 8.13 -10.33 -3.19
CA ASN A 124 8.44 -10.10 -4.60
C ASN A 124 9.63 -9.14 -4.75
N GLN A 125 9.65 -8.04 -4.00
CA GLN A 125 10.76 -7.08 -4.01
C GLN A 125 12.09 -7.72 -3.57
N MET A 126 12.04 -8.61 -2.58
CA MET A 126 13.25 -9.35 -2.15
C MET A 126 13.72 -10.35 -3.21
N LEU A 127 12.79 -11.11 -3.80
CA LEU A 127 13.13 -12.08 -4.84
C LEU A 127 13.82 -11.43 -6.04
N THR A 128 13.28 -10.31 -6.50
CA THR A 128 13.87 -9.56 -7.62
C THR A 128 15.30 -9.09 -7.34
N ARG A 129 15.58 -8.66 -6.10
CA ARG A 129 16.94 -8.22 -5.71
C ARG A 129 17.90 -9.35 -5.42
N LEU A 130 17.40 -10.53 -5.04
CA LEU A 130 18.22 -11.70 -4.75
C LEU A 130 18.62 -12.48 -5.99
N ILE A 131 17.77 -12.48 -7.02
CA ILE A 131 17.98 -13.28 -8.24
C ILE A 131 18.14 -12.32 -9.41
N PRO A 132 19.37 -12.01 -9.86
CA PRO A 132 19.59 -11.16 -11.03
C PRO A 132 18.92 -11.75 -12.29
N GLY A 133 18.38 -10.90 -13.15
CA GLY A 133 17.72 -11.31 -14.39
C GLY A 133 16.28 -11.79 -14.24
N GLN A 134 15.70 -11.74 -13.07
CA GLN A 134 14.24 -11.91 -12.92
C GLN A 134 13.51 -10.59 -13.11
N SER A 135 12.58 -10.57 -14.04
CA SER A 135 11.69 -9.41 -14.24
C SER A 135 10.85 -9.15 -12.99
N ALA A 136 10.99 -7.97 -12.41
CA ALA A 136 10.16 -7.54 -11.29
C ALA A 136 8.77 -7.13 -11.80
N ARG A 137 7.73 -7.73 -11.23
CA ARG A 137 6.37 -7.26 -11.50
C ARG A 137 6.09 -6.04 -10.63
N GLU A 138 6.06 -4.87 -11.27
CA GLU A 138 5.79 -3.59 -10.61
C GLU A 138 4.28 -3.35 -10.42
N PHE A 139 3.48 -3.78 -11.39
CA PHE A 139 2.03 -3.63 -11.37
C PHE A 139 1.34 -4.82 -12.04
N GLN A 140 0.16 -5.18 -11.55
CA GLN A 140 -0.78 -6.09 -12.21
C GLN A 140 -2.19 -5.55 -12.00
N ASP A 141 -2.98 -5.52 -13.07
CA ASP A 141 -4.39 -5.14 -12.99
C ASP A 141 -5.23 -6.19 -12.25
N ILE A 142 -6.45 -5.82 -11.86
CA ILE A 142 -7.35 -6.69 -11.09
C ILE A 142 -7.71 -7.97 -11.85
N SER A 143 -7.78 -7.93 -13.19
CA SER A 143 -8.07 -9.11 -14.02
C SER A 143 -6.88 -10.06 -14.11
N GLY A 144 -5.67 -9.61 -13.81
CA GLY A 144 -4.44 -10.36 -13.94
C GLY A 144 -3.91 -10.46 -15.39
N ASN A 145 -4.60 -9.85 -16.35
CA ASN A 145 -4.25 -9.95 -17.78
C ASN A 145 -3.23 -8.90 -18.21
N VAL A 146 -3.10 -7.79 -17.48
CA VAL A 146 -2.14 -6.74 -17.78
C VAL A 146 -1.16 -6.61 -16.63
N SER A 147 0.14 -6.59 -16.94
CA SER A 147 1.21 -6.41 -15.95
C SER A 147 2.25 -5.45 -16.47
N ILE A 148 2.83 -4.66 -15.58
CA ILE A 148 4.05 -3.88 -15.83
C ILE A 148 5.20 -4.63 -15.16
N LEU A 149 6.21 -4.97 -15.94
CA LEU A 149 7.40 -5.68 -15.49
C LEU A 149 8.60 -4.76 -15.64
N ALA A 150 9.44 -4.67 -14.60
CA ALA A 150 10.78 -4.15 -14.75
C ALA A 150 11.66 -5.29 -15.29
N CYS A 151 12.27 -5.09 -16.42
CA CYS A 151 13.11 -6.09 -17.09
C CYS A 151 14.50 -5.52 -17.30
N ASP A 152 15.51 -6.28 -16.91
CA ASP A 152 16.86 -6.05 -17.42
C ASP A 152 16.89 -6.50 -18.90
N PHE A 153 17.48 -5.71 -19.75
CA PHE A 153 17.58 -6.05 -21.17
C PHE A 153 18.95 -6.68 -21.50
N HIS A 154 18.98 -7.48 -22.54
CA HIS A 154 20.21 -8.07 -23.02
C HIS A 154 21.07 -7.02 -23.77
N SER A 155 22.38 -7.07 -23.62
CA SER A 155 23.31 -6.11 -24.27
C SER A 155 23.16 -6.01 -25.78
N SER A 156 22.67 -7.06 -26.45
CA SER A 156 22.39 -7.04 -27.88
C SER A 156 21.26 -6.07 -28.30
N TRP A 157 20.47 -5.58 -27.35
CA TRP A 157 19.38 -4.63 -27.64
C TRP A 157 19.84 -3.16 -27.59
N VAL A 158 21.06 -2.91 -27.14
CA VAL A 158 21.66 -1.56 -27.16
C VAL A 158 21.67 -1.02 -28.58
N GLY A 159 21.13 0.18 -28.79
CA GLY A 159 20.98 0.81 -30.10
C GLY A 159 19.69 0.43 -30.86
N THR A 160 18.94 -0.58 -30.42
CA THR A 160 17.62 -0.93 -30.97
C THR A 160 16.60 0.16 -30.62
N THR A 161 15.66 0.44 -31.50
CA THR A 161 14.57 1.36 -31.20
C THR A 161 13.51 0.68 -30.33
N LEU A 162 12.81 1.46 -29.49
CA LEU A 162 11.70 0.92 -28.71
C LEU A 162 10.59 0.35 -29.61
N ALA A 163 10.35 0.95 -30.78
CA ALA A 163 9.36 0.45 -31.72
C ALA A 163 9.67 -0.98 -32.17
N ASP A 164 10.94 -1.25 -32.54
CA ASP A 164 11.38 -2.59 -32.95
C ASP A 164 11.29 -3.59 -31.80
N LEU A 165 11.66 -3.16 -30.57
CA LEU A 165 11.57 -4.00 -29.37
C LEU A 165 10.12 -4.34 -29.02
N GLU A 166 9.22 -3.38 -29.07
CA GLU A 166 7.79 -3.56 -28.79
C GLU A 166 7.15 -4.55 -29.79
N GLU A 167 7.53 -4.48 -31.05
CA GLU A 167 7.08 -5.41 -32.09
C GLU A 167 7.62 -6.83 -31.83
N LEU A 168 8.92 -6.94 -31.54
CA LEU A 168 9.58 -8.22 -31.27
C LEU A 168 9.01 -8.95 -30.06
N THR A 169 8.69 -8.21 -28.99
CA THR A 169 8.26 -8.76 -27.71
C THR A 169 6.74 -8.79 -27.53
N ALA A 170 5.98 -8.27 -28.49
CA ALA A 170 4.53 -8.07 -28.38
C ALA A 170 4.10 -7.36 -27.07
N SER A 171 4.92 -6.41 -26.63
CA SER A 171 4.71 -5.67 -25.39
C SER A 171 4.67 -4.15 -25.65
N ARG A 172 4.57 -3.35 -24.59
CA ARG A 172 4.69 -1.90 -24.65
C ARG A 172 5.65 -1.42 -23.56
N VAL A 173 6.57 -0.54 -23.91
CA VAL A 173 7.46 0.09 -22.93
C VAL A 173 6.74 1.25 -22.27
N ALA A 174 6.45 1.11 -20.97
CA ALA A 174 5.77 2.15 -20.21
C ALA A 174 6.71 3.30 -19.84
N PHE A 175 7.93 2.98 -19.43
CA PHE A 175 8.99 3.95 -19.10
C PHE A 175 10.35 3.26 -19.16
N VAL A 176 11.39 4.04 -19.20
CA VAL A 176 12.80 3.62 -19.11
C VAL A 176 13.40 4.24 -17.86
N THR A 177 14.20 3.48 -17.13
CA THR A 177 14.91 4.00 -15.95
C THR A 177 16.41 4.04 -16.23
N ARG A 178 17.01 5.22 -16.19
CA ARG A 178 18.46 5.42 -16.35
C ARG A 178 19.03 6.09 -15.11
N TYR A 179 20.04 5.51 -14.51
CA TYR A 179 20.68 6.01 -13.28
C TYR A 179 19.67 6.29 -12.15
N GLY A 180 18.60 5.50 -12.08
CA GLY A 180 17.55 5.67 -11.08
C GLY A 180 16.48 6.71 -11.37
N GLU A 181 16.58 7.40 -12.53
CA GLU A 181 15.56 8.36 -12.98
C GLU A 181 14.66 7.75 -14.05
N GLY A 182 13.35 7.76 -13.80
CA GLY A 182 12.34 7.27 -14.73
C GLY A 182 12.00 8.31 -15.80
N THR A 183 12.02 7.91 -17.07
CA THR A 183 11.69 8.78 -18.22
C THR A 183 10.63 8.11 -19.10
N LEU A 184 9.67 8.89 -19.57
CA LEU A 184 8.72 8.44 -20.60
C LEU A 184 9.40 8.54 -21.97
N PRO A 185 9.72 7.41 -22.62
CA PRO A 185 10.47 7.45 -23.86
C PRO A 185 9.60 7.81 -25.06
N ALA A 186 10.19 8.52 -26.04
CA ALA A 186 9.58 8.70 -27.35
C ALA A 186 9.67 7.38 -28.16
N ARG A 187 8.85 7.22 -29.21
CA ARG A 187 8.83 5.98 -30.02
C ARG A 187 10.14 5.67 -30.74
N ASP A 188 10.91 6.71 -31.07
CA ASP A 188 12.22 6.63 -31.73
C ASP A 188 13.38 6.53 -30.75
N TYR A 189 13.07 6.43 -29.44
CA TYR A 189 14.07 6.25 -28.41
C TYR A 189 14.90 4.99 -28.67
N ARG A 190 16.22 5.11 -28.54
CA ARG A 190 17.17 4.00 -28.68
C ARG A 190 17.66 3.57 -27.29
N ILE A 191 17.61 2.28 -27.05
CA ILE A 191 18.10 1.66 -25.82
C ILE A 191 19.59 1.92 -25.67
N GLN A 192 20.02 2.31 -24.48
CA GLN A 192 21.41 2.55 -24.11
C GLN A 192 21.84 1.58 -22.99
N GLU A 193 23.11 1.45 -22.77
CA GLU A 193 23.68 0.43 -21.88
C GLU A 193 23.24 0.57 -20.42
N GLU A 194 22.89 1.79 -19.97
CA GLU A 194 22.47 2.10 -18.60
C GLU A 194 20.95 2.23 -18.40
N ASP A 195 20.15 1.83 -19.37
CA ASP A 195 18.69 1.85 -19.29
C ASP A 195 18.11 0.72 -18.42
#